data_699b3976445a46929c8dd14800705ef3
#
_entry.id   699b3976445a46929c8dd14800705ef3
#
_cell.length_a   1.000
_cell.length_b   1.000
_cell.length_c   1.000
_cell.angle_alpha   90.00
_cell.angle_beta   90.00
_cell.angle_gamma   90.00
#
_symmetry.space_group_name_H-M   'P 1'
#
loop_
_entity.id
_entity.type
_entity.pdbx_description
1 polymer ?
#
loop_
_entity_poly.entity_id
_entity_poly.type
_entity_poly.pdbx_seq_one_letter_code
_entity_poly.pdbx_strand_id
1 'polypeptide(L)'
;MKKALSLVLAAVMAFSLVACGGSSSSTASAGSTGSASGSTTSNVTVQIGPNPESIDPALNSTIDGGNMLITAFEGLLIVDENNQVQPGQAESWEVSEDGLTWTFHLREGLKWSDGTDLDATDFVYTYKRVADPDTAAPYSQTAVGMIAGYDEAMNGNPDALQVEAPDANTFVVHLSYPCTYFDKLAAFATLSPVQQETIEANGDAWATSPETYISNGPYYMTEWTVGQQIVFSKNPYYKGGWDSDKIVTDTITFLLMEDSTAAYTAYTTGQTQLIKDVPTEEIPSLTKAEDGGEFYVDPVMGTYYLTMNDSIEPFNDVNVRKALSLAIDRDYIANTLMQGTYSPAYKLTGPGITDADGSAYMDKSSSEWIPEDYETAKTMAQEALAEAGYPNGEGFPTITYSTNDAGYHKALAEYLQQCYKEVLGINLEIEIVEWSSFTPMRRAGDYEMARNGWSFDYNDPSSMLELFMTGNANNDGQYSNPEFDAMMENTKIADKEQRFENLHAAEEIVMADYSMIPVAYYNDFWLQSPDLQGTWHSPYGYWYLQYAYIGEPAEDTGADSASVTSTAAESTASEAASSEAAESVASEAASSEAAESAVSAVSETASSEAAASDSASAA
;
A
#
# COMPACT_ATOMS: atom_id res chain seq x y z
N MET A 1 -45.69 9.00 38.94
CA MET A 1 -47.00 9.39 38.36
C MET A 1 -46.88 9.27 36.87
N LYS A 2 -47.55 8.28 36.37
CA LYS A 2 -47.57 7.79 35.00
C LYS A 2 -48.63 8.53 34.19
N LYS A 3 -48.39 8.61 32.86
CA LYS A 3 -49.39 8.87 31.80
C LYS A 3 -49.81 10.34 31.60
N ALA A 4 -49.37 10.85 30.48
CA ALA A 4 -50.15 11.52 29.44
C ALA A 4 -49.22 12.45 28.68
N LEU A 5 -48.90 12.08 27.45
CA LEU A 5 -48.84 12.98 26.27
C LEU A 5 -48.53 12.11 25.03
N SER A 6 -49.56 11.46 24.56
CA SER A 6 -49.60 10.93 23.20
C SER A 6 -50.87 11.49 22.58
N LEU A 7 -50.79 12.01 21.37
CA LEU A 7 -51.81 12.60 20.51
C LEU A 7 -51.63 14.11 20.35
N VAL A 8 -50.89 14.51 19.33
CA VAL A 8 -51.15 15.56 18.37
C VAL A 8 -50.00 15.54 17.34
N LEU A 9 -50.14 14.85 16.23
CA LEU A 9 -49.57 15.17 14.92
C LEU A 9 -50.08 14.15 13.89
N ALA A 10 -51.32 14.39 13.48
CA ALA A 10 -51.88 13.79 12.26
C ALA A 10 -52.96 14.72 11.77
N ALA A 11 -52.59 15.63 10.88
CA ALA A 11 -53.44 16.36 9.96
C ALA A 11 -52.69 17.57 9.36
N VAL A 12 -52.04 17.39 8.23
CA VAL A 12 -51.95 18.36 7.12
C VAL A 12 -51.32 17.61 5.93
N MET A 13 -52.11 16.87 5.21
CA MET A 13 -51.87 16.47 3.83
C MET A 13 -53.23 16.30 3.17
N ALA A 14 -53.66 17.32 2.49
CA ALA A 14 -54.61 17.27 1.38
C ALA A 14 -54.89 18.69 0.88
N PHE A 15 -54.88 18.82 -0.40
CA PHE A 15 -55.31 19.91 -1.30
C PHE A 15 -54.16 20.60 -2.07
N SER A 16 -53.97 20.11 -3.32
CA SER A 16 -54.41 20.86 -4.47
C SER A 16 -54.07 20.15 -5.80
N LEU A 17 -55.03 19.40 -6.27
CA LEU A 17 -55.18 19.08 -7.70
C LEU A 17 -56.25 19.98 -8.24
N VAL A 18 -55.93 20.89 -9.15
CA VAL A 18 -56.89 21.45 -10.11
C VAL A 18 -56.22 21.53 -11.47
N ALA A 19 -56.77 20.76 -12.37
CA ALA A 19 -56.54 20.76 -13.80
C ALA A 19 -57.04 22.02 -14.47
N CYS A 20 -56.41 22.43 -15.58
CA CYS A 20 -57.16 22.92 -16.73
C CYS A 20 -56.34 22.72 -18.01
N GLY A 21 -56.92 22.00 -18.93
CA GLY A 21 -56.44 21.76 -20.26
C GLY A 21 -56.69 22.93 -21.23
N GLY A 22 -56.00 22.88 -22.37
CA GLY A 22 -56.21 23.80 -23.48
C GLY A 22 -55.35 23.38 -24.66
N SER A 23 -55.96 22.64 -25.59
CA SER A 23 -55.39 22.30 -26.90
C SER A 23 -55.26 23.52 -27.79
N SER A 24 -54.15 23.65 -28.50
CA SER A 24 -54.17 24.21 -29.86
C SER A 24 -52.94 23.77 -30.64
N SER A 25 -53.22 23.12 -31.73
CA SER A 25 -52.34 22.68 -32.81
C SER A 25 -51.77 23.85 -33.60
N SER A 26 -50.47 23.79 -33.97
CA SER A 26 -50.04 24.32 -35.28
C SER A 26 -48.68 23.73 -35.67
N THR A 27 -48.75 22.93 -36.72
CA THR A 27 -47.85 22.73 -37.88
C THR A 27 -46.37 23.06 -37.82
N ALA A 28 -45.66 22.05 -38.27
CA ALA A 28 -44.28 21.86 -38.67
C ALA A 28 -43.58 23.04 -39.37
N SER A 29 -42.30 23.17 -39.04
CA SER A 29 -41.27 23.56 -40.01
C SER A 29 -40.01 22.79 -39.74
N ALA A 30 -39.57 22.07 -40.75
CA ALA A 30 -38.34 21.30 -40.77
C ALA A 30 -37.11 22.21 -40.95
N GLY A 31 -36.02 21.83 -40.31
CA GLY A 31 -34.70 22.20 -40.80
C GLY A 31 -33.78 22.80 -39.76
N SER A 32 -33.00 21.95 -39.08
CA SER A 32 -31.58 22.20 -38.85
C SER A 32 -30.99 20.91 -38.23
N THR A 33 -30.17 20.21 -39.02
CA THR A 33 -29.26 19.19 -38.52
C THR A 33 -28.20 19.87 -37.65
N GLY A 34 -28.46 19.97 -36.38
CA GLY A 34 -27.44 20.25 -35.38
C GLY A 34 -26.92 18.89 -34.90
N SER A 35 -25.64 18.62 -35.13
CA SER A 35 -24.91 17.55 -34.45
C SER A 35 -25.21 17.68 -32.96
N ALA A 36 -25.80 16.65 -32.39
CA ALA A 36 -25.84 16.49 -30.95
C ALA A 36 -24.39 16.19 -30.55
N SER A 37 -23.67 17.23 -30.13
CA SER A 37 -22.52 17.07 -29.25
C SER A 37 -23.08 16.39 -28.01
N GLY A 38 -22.71 15.12 -27.81
CA GLY A 38 -23.02 14.42 -26.57
C GLY A 38 -22.51 15.29 -25.43
N SER A 39 -23.41 15.73 -24.57
CA SER A 39 -23.03 16.38 -23.32
C SER A 39 -22.33 15.32 -22.49
N THR A 40 -20.99 15.34 -22.46
CA THR A 40 -20.24 14.64 -21.43
C THR A 40 -20.73 15.21 -20.10
N THR A 41 -21.26 14.34 -19.22
CA THR A 41 -21.57 14.76 -17.85
C THR A 41 -20.25 15.08 -17.18
N SER A 42 -20.14 16.29 -16.62
CA SER A 42 -18.90 16.76 -16.01
C SER A 42 -18.71 16.26 -14.56
N ASN A 43 -19.53 15.32 -14.11
CA ASN A 43 -19.52 14.83 -12.73
C ASN A 43 -19.27 13.32 -12.69
N VAL A 44 -18.34 12.89 -11.86
CA VAL A 44 -18.02 11.48 -11.56
C VAL A 44 -18.37 11.21 -10.10
N THR A 45 -19.05 10.10 -9.82
CA THR A 45 -19.39 9.66 -8.46
C THR A 45 -18.82 8.28 -8.22
N VAL A 46 -18.09 8.11 -7.12
CA VAL A 46 -17.43 6.84 -6.72
C VAL A 46 -17.69 6.53 -5.25
N GLN A 47 -17.61 5.25 -4.89
CA GLN A 47 -17.57 4.80 -3.50
C GLN A 47 -16.27 3.98 -3.33
N ILE A 48 -15.34 4.49 -2.52
CA ILE A 48 -14.01 3.90 -2.30
C ILE A 48 -13.76 3.67 -0.80
N GLY A 49 -14.80 3.66 0.01
CA GLY A 49 -14.72 3.41 1.45
C GLY A 49 -15.69 4.24 2.27
N PRO A 50 -15.58 4.13 3.59
CA PRO A 50 -16.39 4.89 4.55
C PRO A 50 -15.93 6.34 4.68
N ASN A 51 -16.43 7.03 5.71
CA ASN A 51 -15.90 8.34 6.09
C ASN A 51 -14.44 8.17 6.57
N PRO A 52 -13.47 8.88 5.96
CA PRO A 52 -12.07 8.72 6.31
C PRO A 52 -11.81 9.15 7.76
N GLU A 53 -10.86 8.50 8.41
CA GLU A 53 -10.40 8.90 9.75
C GLU A 53 -9.70 10.26 9.67
N SER A 54 -8.84 10.44 8.69
CA SER A 54 -8.13 11.69 8.42
C SER A 54 -7.87 11.86 6.92
N ILE A 55 -7.96 13.09 6.43
CA ILE A 55 -7.48 13.52 5.11
C ILE A 55 -6.39 14.60 5.25
N ASP A 56 -5.75 14.69 6.42
CA ASP A 56 -4.49 15.41 6.58
C ASP A 56 -3.35 14.52 6.04
N PRO A 57 -2.53 14.97 5.08
CA PRO A 57 -1.44 14.18 4.52
C PRO A 57 -0.52 13.54 5.56
N ALA A 58 -0.17 14.28 6.62
CA ALA A 58 0.71 13.76 7.67
C ALA A 58 0.04 12.73 8.59
N LEU A 59 -1.30 12.75 8.71
CA LEU A 59 -2.05 11.92 9.67
C LEU A 59 -2.80 10.74 9.03
N ASN A 60 -2.97 10.75 7.72
CA ASN A 60 -3.65 9.65 7.03
C ASN A 60 -2.81 8.38 7.04
N SER A 61 -3.44 7.25 7.35
CA SER A 61 -2.85 5.92 7.28
C SER A 61 -3.79 4.87 6.64
N THR A 62 -4.79 5.33 5.88
CA THR A 62 -5.83 4.47 5.28
C THR A 62 -5.97 4.71 3.78
N ILE A 63 -6.36 3.66 3.04
CA ILE A 63 -6.53 3.72 1.58
C ILE A 63 -7.67 4.67 1.18
N ASP A 64 -8.79 4.68 1.93
CA ASP A 64 -9.92 5.57 1.68
C ASP A 64 -9.51 7.05 1.79
N GLY A 65 -8.83 7.44 2.87
CA GLY A 65 -8.26 8.78 3.01
C GLY A 65 -7.20 9.08 1.95
N GLY A 66 -6.35 8.12 1.63
CA GLY A 66 -5.31 8.23 0.60
C GLY A 66 -5.87 8.54 -0.79
N ASN A 67 -6.99 7.94 -1.19
CA ASN A 67 -7.68 8.26 -2.45
C ASN A 67 -8.16 9.72 -2.52
N MET A 68 -8.60 10.26 -1.39
CA MET A 68 -9.01 11.67 -1.31
C MET A 68 -7.81 12.60 -1.33
N LEU A 69 -6.69 12.19 -0.70
CA LEU A 69 -5.44 12.94 -0.72
C LEU A 69 -4.87 13.06 -2.12
N ILE A 70 -4.72 11.98 -2.88
CA ILE A 70 -4.19 12.04 -4.25
C ILE A 70 -5.12 12.77 -5.23
N THR A 71 -6.40 12.94 -4.88
CA THR A 71 -7.35 13.78 -5.63
C THR A 71 -7.12 15.26 -5.34
N ALA A 72 -6.85 15.62 -4.07
CA ALA A 72 -6.75 17.00 -3.59
C ALA A 72 -5.33 17.56 -3.60
N PHE A 73 -4.31 16.72 -3.42
CA PHE A 73 -2.91 17.13 -3.32
C PHE A 73 -2.04 16.50 -4.40
N GLU A 74 -0.89 17.12 -4.60
CA GLU A 74 0.19 16.60 -5.43
C GLU A 74 1.53 16.86 -4.76
N GLY A 75 2.35 15.80 -4.63
CA GLY A 75 3.69 15.87 -4.07
C GLY A 75 4.73 16.47 -5.02
N LEU A 76 6.01 16.42 -4.61
CA LEU A 76 7.13 16.76 -5.49
C LEU A 76 7.10 15.94 -6.77
N LEU A 77 6.83 14.65 -6.63
CA LEU A 77 6.71 13.67 -7.71
C LEU A 77 5.32 13.01 -7.66
N ILE A 78 4.94 12.36 -8.75
CA ILE A 78 3.71 11.57 -8.87
C ILE A 78 4.03 10.18 -9.42
N VAL A 79 3.06 9.29 -9.40
CA VAL A 79 3.17 7.93 -9.98
C VAL A 79 2.20 7.83 -11.15
N ASP A 80 2.68 7.33 -12.30
CA ASP A 80 1.84 7.11 -13.48
C ASP A 80 1.13 5.74 -13.48
N GLU A 81 0.34 5.49 -14.51
CA GLU A 81 -0.42 4.25 -14.71
C GLU A 81 0.45 2.98 -14.82
N ASN A 82 1.75 3.14 -15.09
CA ASN A 82 2.73 2.05 -15.15
C ASN A 82 3.54 1.93 -13.85
N ASN A 83 3.09 2.58 -12.78
CA ASN A 83 3.77 2.64 -11.49
C ASN A 83 5.19 3.22 -11.57
N GLN A 84 5.41 4.15 -12.52
CA GLN A 84 6.67 4.85 -12.68
C GLN A 84 6.60 6.26 -12.09
N VAL A 85 7.65 6.65 -11.38
CA VAL A 85 7.77 8.00 -10.83
C VAL A 85 7.89 9.03 -11.95
N GLN A 86 7.10 10.08 -11.90
CA GLN A 86 7.02 11.17 -12.85
C GLN A 86 7.14 12.53 -12.14
N PRO A 87 7.54 13.60 -12.86
CA PRO A 87 7.51 14.96 -12.33
C PRO A 87 6.11 15.40 -11.88
N GLY A 88 5.98 15.79 -10.61
CA GLY A 88 4.78 16.39 -10.01
C GLY A 88 4.91 17.90 -9.89
N GLN A 89 4.92 18.44 -8.64
CA GLN A 89 5.20 19.87 -8.40
C GLN A 89 6.65 20.24 -8.74
N ALA A 90 7.59 19.28 -8.61
CA ALA A 90 8.93 19.42 -9.19
C ALA A 90 8.90 19.03 -10.67
N GLU A 91 9.48 19.86 -11.55
CA GLU A 91 9.64 19.55 -12.97
C GLU A 91 10.86 18.67 -13.25
N SER A 92 11.84 18.65 -12.31
CA SER A 92 13.04 17.83 -12.38
C SER A 92 13.69 17.69 -11.00
N TRP A 93 14.58 16.71 -10.87
CA TRP A 93 15.41 16.54 -9.67
C TRP A 93 16.79 15.99 -10.01
N GLU A 94 17.74 16.22 -9.10
CA GLU A 94 19.13 15.77 -9.20
C GLU A 94 19.53 15.06 -7.89
N VAL A 95 20.43 14.08 -8.03
CA VAL A 95 20.99 13.34 -6.88
C VAL A 95 22.51 13.46 -6.92
N SER A 96 23.14 13.79 -5.79
CA SER A 96 24.59 13.85 -5.68
C SER A 96 25.25 12.48 -5.91
N GLU A 97 26.54 12.46 -6.30
CA GLU A 97 27.28 11.22 -6.59
C GLU A 97 27.32 10.24 -5.39
N ASP A 98 27.28 10.77 -4.16
CA ASP A 98 27.24 9.97 -2.93
C ASP A 98 25.84 9.52 -2.53
N GLY A 99 24.80 9.92 -3.28
CA GLY A 99 23.40 9.59 -3.00
C GLY A 99 22.80 10.28 -1.77
N LEU A 100 23.49 11.27 -1.19
CA LEU A 100 23.09 11.89 0.08
C LEU A 100 22.34 13.22 -0.08
N THR A 101 22.42 13.87 -1.23
CA THR A 101 21.71 15.14 -1.46
C THR A 101 20.80 15.02 -2.66
N TRP A 102 19.52 15.31 -2.42
CA TRP A 102 18.47 15.37 -3.43
C TRP A 102 18.05 16.82 -3.62
N THR A 103 18.08 17.32 -4.86
CA THR A 103 17.69 18.68 -5.21
C THR A 103 16.51 18.62 -6.16
N PHE A 104 15.38 19.20 -5.77
CA PHE A 104 14.16 19.26 -6.55
C PHE A 104 13.95 20.68 -7.08
N HIS A 105 13.70 20.80 -8.39
CA HIS A 105 13.41 22.06 -9.06
C HIS A 105 11.91 22.18 -9.28
N LEU A 106 11.26 23.09 -8.57
CA LEU A 106 9.82 23.28 -8.62
C LEU A 106 9.41 24.01 -9.91
N ARG A 107 8.21 23.70 -10.41
CA ARG A 107 7.58 24.42 -11.52
C ARG A 107 7.37 25.89 -11.17
N GLU A 108 7.44 26.77 -12.16
CA GLU A 108 7.20 28.19 -11.95
C GLU A 108 5.71 28.50 -11.74
N GLY A 109 5.41 29.36 -10.76
CA GLY A 109 4.09 29.93 -10.51
C GLY A 109 3.06 28.92 -10.00
N LEU A 110 3.49 27.96 -9.19
CA LEU A 110 2.63 27.08 -8.44
C LEU A 110 1.70 27.85 -7.51
N LYS A 111 0.50 27.30 -7.29
CA LYS A 111 -0.56 27.94 -6.52
C LYS A 111 -1.29 26.94 -5.65
N TRP A 112 -1.73 27.40 -4.51
CA TRP A 112 -2.74 26.76 -3.70
C TRP A 112 -4.15 26.94 -4.31
N SER A 113 -5.11 26.14 -3.84
CA SER A 113 -6.51 26.19 -4.33
C SER A 113 -7.23 27.49 -4.00
N ASP A 114 -6.72 28.29 -3.06
CA ASP A 114 -7.20 29.64 -2.76
C ASP A 114 -6.56 30.73 -3.63
N GLY A 115 -5.61 30.35 -4.50
CA GLY A 115 -4.90 31.23 -5.42
C GLY A 115 -3.65 31.89 -4.84
N THR A 116 -3.28 31.64 -3.60
CA THR A 116 -1.98 32.07 -3.02
C THR A 116 -0.82 31.31 -3.63
N ASP A 117 0.39 31.85 -3.50
CA ASP A 117 1.60 31.24 -4.06
C ASP A 117 2.01 30.02 -3.23
N LEU A 118 2.46 28.95 -3.93
CA LEU A 118 3.11 27.78 -3.34
C LEU A 118 4.57 27.79 -3.76
N ASP A 119 5.49 27.60 -2.82
CA ASP A 119 6.94 27.59 -3.08
C ASP A 119 7.68 26.51 -2.25
N ALA A 120 9.01 26.49 -2.38
CA ALA A 120 9.85 25.48 -1.71
C ALA A 120 9.79 25.55 -0.17
N THR A 121 9.39 26.68 0.41
CA THR A 121 9.25 26.80 1.88
C THR A 121 8.07 25.99 2.42
N ASP A 122 7.02 25.79 1.63
CA ASP A 122 5.89 24.92 1.99
C ASP A 122 6.32 23.45 2.13
N PHE A 123 7.24 22.99 1.27
CA PHE A 123 7.83 21.66 1.38
C PHE A 123 8.74 21.56 2.62
N VAL A 124 9.54 22.58 2.93
CA VAL A 124 10.34 22.62 4.17
C VAL A 124 9.44 22.49 5.39
N TYR A 125 8.36 23.25 5.44
CA TYR A 125 7.37 23.17 6.53
C TYR A 125 6.77 21.76 6.63
N THR A 126 6.31 21.20 5.52
CA THR A 126 5.65 19.89 5.47
C THR A 126 6.56 18.79 5.99
N TYR A 127 7.80 18.70 5.51
CA TYR A 127 8.73 17.65 5.92
C TYR A 127 9.10 17.77 7.40
N LYS A 128 9.31 18.98 7.90
CA LYS A 128 9.53 19.23 9.33
C LYS A 128 8.32 18.87 10.16
N ARG A 129 7.09 19.16 9.69
CA ARG A 129 5.85 18.80 10.36
C ARG A 129 5.70 17.29 10.47
N VAL A 130 6.03 16.53 9.43
CA VAL A 130 6.01 15.05 9.47
C VAL A 130 7.03 14.50 10.48
N ALA A 131 8.17 15.16 10.68
CA ALA A 131 9.19 14.79 11.65
C ALA A 131 8.94 15.36 13.07
N ASP A 132 7.88 16.17 13.25
CA ASP A 132 7.55 16.75 14.54
C ASP A 132 6.77 15.73 15.40
N PRO A 133 7.25 15.35 16.61
CA PRO A 133 6.53 14.43 17.49
C PRO A 133 5.16 14.95 17.92
N ASP A 134 4.96 16.27 17.96
CA ASP A 134 3.67 16.87 18.32
C ASP A 134 2.62 16.65 17.20
N THR A 135 3.04 16.42 15.95
CA THR A 135 2.16 16.02 14.85
C THR A 135 1.71 14.57 14.97
N ALA A 136 2.53 13.71 15.58
CA ALA A 136 2.28 12.28 15.73
C ALA A 136 1.98 11.56 14.39
N ALA A 137 2.71 11.91 13.32
CA ALA A 137 2.53 11.35 11.99
C ALA A 137 2.82 9.84 11.97
N PRO A 138 1.85 8.97 11.60
CA PRO A 138 2.05 7.51 11.60
C PRO A 138 3.20 7.04 10.71
N TYR A 139 3.44 7.75 9.61
CA TYR A 139 4.48 7.46 8.63
C TYR A 139 5.77 8.28 8.81
N SER A 140 5.98 8.94 9.96
CA SER A 140 7.15 9.79 10.18
C SER A 140 8.46 9.05 9.90
N GLN A 141 8.65 7.87 10.50
CA GLN A 141 9.86 7.05 10.31
C GLN A 141 10.06 6.65 8.85
N THR A 142 8.99 6.16 8.20
CA THR A 142 9.04 5.68 6.81
C THR A 142 9.28 6.82 5.82
N ALA A 143 8.60 7.96 6.00
CA ALA A 143 8.62 9.04 5.03
C ALA A 143 9.87 9.93 5.13
N VAL A 144 10.38 10.18 6.35
CA VAL A 144 11.48 11.14 6.59
C VAL A 144 12.60 10.60 7.48
N GLY A 145 12.53 9.35 7.95
CA GLY A 145 13.52 8.76 8.88
C GLY A 145 14.93 8.65 8.33
N MET A 146 15.10 8.62 6.99
CA MET A 146 16.39 8.62 6.32
C MET A 146 17.00 10.03 6.19
N ILE A 147 16.26 11.10 6.50
CA ILE A 147 16.75 12.47 6.39
C ILE A 147 17.67 12.79 7.59
N ALA A 148 18.80 13.42 7.32
CA ALA A 148 19.73 13.81 8.37
C ALA A 148 19.04 14.74 9.40
N GLY A 149 19.31 14.52 10.68
CA GLY A 149 18.68 15.27 11.79
C GLY A 149 17.32 14.75 12.24
N TYR A 150 16.84 13.62 11.69
CA TYR A 150 15.55 13.04 12.06
C TYR A 150 15.44 12.70 13.54
N ASP A 151 16.44 12.08 14.14
CA ASP A 151 16.42 11.73 15.57
C ASP A 151 16.31 12.95 16.47
N GLU A 152 17.00 14.04 16.14
CA GLU A 152 16.87 15.31 16.88
C GLU A 152 15.51 15.95 16.65
N ALA A 153 14.94 15.83 15.46
CA ALA A 153 13.60 16.33 15.17
C ALA A 153 12.55 15.60 16.02
N MET A 154 12.58 14.26 16.04
CA MET A 154 11.71 13.42 16.88
C MET A 154 11.92 13.61 18.38
N ASN A 155 13.05 14.15 18.81
CA ASN A 155 13.29 14.58 20.20
C ASN A 155 12.78 16.00 20.52
N GLY A 156 11.93 16.57 19.67
CA GLY A 156 11.28 17.87 19.88
C GLY A 156 12.02 19.07 19.30
N ASN A 157 12.88 18.85 18.29
CA ASN A 157 13.53 19.91 17.54
C ASN A 157 13.34 19.72 16.03
N PRO A 158 12.11 19.92 15.49
CA PRO A 158 11.83 19.70 14.05
C PRO A 158 12.74 20.51 13.12
N ASP A 159 13.30 21.62 13.58
CA ASP A 159 14.26 22.43 12.83
C ASP A 159 15.62 21.74 12.59
N ALA A 160 15.90 20.65 13.29
CA ALA A 160 17.11 19.84 13.06
C ALA A 160 17.05 19.04 11.75
N LEU A 161 15.84 18.76 11.23
CA LEU A 161 15.67 18.03 9.98
C LEU A 161 16.35 18.80 8.83
N GLN A 162 17.28 18.15 8.14
CA GLN A 162 18.11 18.77 7.13
C GLN A 162 17.39 18.87 5.78
N VAL A 163 16.42 19.76 5.72
CA VAL A 163 15.70 20.18 4.51
C VAL A 163 15.78 21.69 4.37
N GLU A 164 15.98 22.19 3.16
CA GLU A 164 16.14 23.62 2.93
C GLU A 164 15.55 24.11 1.60
N ALA A 165 15.20 25.38 1.54
CA ALA A 165 14.75 26.09 0.36
C ALA A 165 15.74 27.24 0.08
N PRO A 166 16.81 27.01 -0.71
CA PRO A 166 17.77 28.06 -1.08
C PRO A 166 17.13 29.25 -1.82
N ASP A 167 16.07 28.98 -2.54
CA ASP A 167 15.21 29.96 -3.21
C ASP A 167 13.78 29.38 -3.33
N ALA A 168 12.84 30.19 -3.85
CA ALA A 168 11.43 29.81 -3.94
C ALA A 168 11.13 28.58 -4.81
N ASN A 169 12.02 28.22 -5.72
CA ASN A 169 11.81 27.13 -6.67
C ASN A 169 12.75 25.95 -6.48
N THR A 170 13.60 25.97 -5.43
CA THR A 170 14.57 24.90 -5.17
C THR A 170 14.36 24.35 -3.78
N PHE A 171 14.04 23.05 -3.69
CA PHE A 171 13.92 22.31 -2.45
C PHE A 171 15.03 21.26 -2.36
N VAL A 172 15.76 21.22 -1.24
CA VAL A 172 16.92 20.35 -1.04
C VAL A 172 16.71 19.48 0.20
N VAL A 173 17.03 18.19 0.08
CA VAL A 173 16.98 17.22 1.16
C VAL A 173 18.35 16.58 1.33
N HIS A 174 18.86 16.53 2.58
CA HIS A 174 20.10 15.85 2.92
C HIS A 174 19.80 14.58 3.70
N LEU A 175 20.25 13.44 3.17
CA LEU A 175 20.03 12.12 3.78
C LEU A 175 21.19 11.76 4.72
N SER A 176 20.91 10.95 5.73
CA SER A 176 21.89 10.36 6.66
C SER A 176 22.59 9.14 6.07
N TYR A 177 21.96 8.48 5.09
CA TYR A 177 22.50 7.37 4.30
C TYR A 177 21.84 7.38 2.90
N PRO A 178 22.45 6.76 1.89
CA PRO A 178 21.87 6.71 0.55
C PRO A 178 20.56 5.94 0.54
N CYS A 179 19.48 6.59 0.06
CA CYS A 179 18.17 5.99 -0.10
C CYS A 179 17.82 5.94 -1.59
N THR A 180 17.97 4.78 -2.23
CA THR A 180 17.81 4.62 -3.68
C THR A 180 16.33 4.63 -4.13
N TYR A 181 15.39 4.70 -3.21
CA TYR A 181 13.95 4.78 -3.43
C TYR A 181 13.33 6.09 -2.92
N PHE A 182 14.16 7.10 -2.64
CA PHE A 182 13.67 8.39 -2.12
C PHE A 182 12.76 9.13 -3.11
N ASP A 183 12.93 8.92 -4.41
CA ASP A 183 12.01 9.40 -5.44
C ASP A 183 10.59 8.86 -5.26
N LYS A 184 10.45 7.59 -4.89
CA LYS A 184 9.15 6.96 -4.61
C LYS A 184 8.52 7.54 -3.36
N LEU A 185 9.32 7.84 -2.32
CA LEU A 185 8.85 8.54 -1.12
C LEU A 185 8.44 9.98 -1.43
N ALA A 186 9.15 10.67 -2.33
CA ALA A 186 8.78 12.02 -2.77
C ALA A 186 7.45 12.08 -3.55
N ALA A 187 6.92 10.93 -3.99
CA ALA A 187 5.58 10.76 -4.57
C ALA A 187 4.54 10.28 -3.55
N PHE A 188 4.94 9.95 -2.32
CA PHE A 188 4.05 9.44 -1.29
C PHE A 188 3.16 10.54 -0.72
N ALA A 189 1.86 10.28 -0.62
CA ALA A 189 0.86 11.28 -0.24
C ALA A 189 1.14 11.99 1.10
N THR A 190 1.78 11.31 2.06
CA THR A 190 2.20 11.88 3.34
C THR A 190 3.12 13.10 3.20
N LEU A 191 3.91 13.16 2.12
CA LEU A 191 4.85 14.25 1.82
C LEU A 191 4.29 15.31 0.87
N SER A 192 2.99 15.26 0.58
CA SER A 192 2.31 16.33 -0.15
C SER A 192 2.36 17.65 0.65
N PRO A 193 2.64 18.80 0.00
CA PRO A 193 2.79 20.06 0.69
C PRO A 193 1.49 20.49 1.35
N VAL A 194 1.60 21.11 2.54
CA VAL A 194 0.48 21.70 3.29
C VAL A 194 0.75 23.15 3.58
N GLN A 195 -0.29 23.97 3.55
CA GLN A 195 -0.18 25.43 3.76
C GLN A 195 0.00 25.75 5.25
N GLN A 196 1.16 26.28 5.63
CA GLN A 196 1.51 26.57 7.02
C GLN A 196 0.50 27.50 7.69
N GLU A 197 0.15 28.61 7.05
CA GLU A 197 -0.74 29.63 7.63
C GLU A 197 -2.13 29.06 7.96
N THR A 198 -2.61 28.15 7.13
CA THR A 198 -3.90 27.49 7.35
C THR A 198 -3.87 26.55 8.55
N ILE A 199 -2.80 25.75 8.68
CA ILE A 199 -2.62 24.86 9.82
C ILE A 199 -2.43 25.64 11.11
N GLU A 200 -1.58 26.67 11.14
CA GLU A 200 -1.36 27.49 12.31
C GLU A 200 -2.61 28.25 12.76
N ALA A 201 -3.49 28.63 11.82
CA ALA A 201 -4.73 29.33 12.14
C ALA A 201 -5.83 28.41 12.69
N ASN A 202 -5.86 27.12 12.28
CA ASN A 202 -6.97 26.22 12.54
C ASN A 202 -6.60 24.99 13.41
N GLY A 203 -5.30 24.73 13.63
CA GLY A 203 -4.83 23.52 14.31
C GLY A 203 -5.37 22.26 13.63
N ASP A 204 -5.67 21.20 14.37
CA ASP A 204 -6.15 19.91 13.85
C ASP A 204 -7.46 20.01 13.04
N ALA A 205 -8.19 21.11 13.17
CA ALA A 205 -9.45 21.32 12.44
C ALA A 205 -9.25 21.75 10.97
N TRP A 206 -8.03 22.06 10.53
CA TRP A 206 -7.76 22.54 9.17
C TRP A 206 -8.24 21.56 8.09
N ALA A 207 -8.12 20.25 8.33
CA ALA A 207 -8.47 19.18 7.40
C ALA A 207 -9.88 18.59 7.64
N THR A 208 -10.79 19.34 8.27
CA THR A 208 -12.15 18.86 8.63
C THR A 208 -13.28 19.61 7.95
N SER A 209 -12.98 20.64 7.15
CA SER A 209 -13.97 21.52 6.54
C SER A 209 -13.47 22.07 5.19
N PRO A 210 -14.35 22.22 4.19
CA PRO A 210 -13.98 22.78 2.90
C PRO A 210 -13.36 24.19 2.97
N GLU A 211 -13.76 24.99 3.95
CA GLU A 211 -13.31 26.38 4.10
C GLU A 211 -11.83 26.47 4.55
N THR A 212 -11.32 25.43 5.18
CA THR A 212 -9.96 25.38 5.71
C THR A 212 -9.06 24.35 5.03
N TYR A 213 -9.63 23.49 4.17
CA TYR A 213 -8.89 22.44 3.45
C TYR A 213 -8.28 23.02 2.17
N ILE A 214 -7.20 23.81 2.33
CA ILE A 214 -6.47 24.38 1.20
C ILE A 214 -5.50 23.33 0.66
N SER A 215 -5.59 23.03 -0.63
CA SER A 215 -4.84 21.97 -1.30
C SER A 215 -4.17 22.48 -2.58
N ASN A 216 -3.31 21.68 -3.23
CA ASN A 216 -2.54 22.09 -4.39
C ASN A 216 -2.76 21.19 -5.63
N GLY A 217 -3.59 20.16 -5.50
CA GLY A 217 -3.82 19.17 -6.54
C GLY A 217 -4.82 19.63 -7.62
N PRO A 218 -5.14 18.72 -8.56
CA PRO A 218 -6.04 19.03 -9.69
C PRO A 218 -7.48 19.31 -9.29
N TYR A 219 -7.88 18.86 -8.10
CA TYR A 219 -9.18 19.11 -7.50
C TYR A 219 -9.02 19.64 -6.08
N TYR A 220 -10.02 20.40 -5.58
CA TYR A 220 -10.06 20.91 -4.21
C TYR A 220 -11.42 20.63 -3.58
N MET A 221 -11.47 20.43 -2.28
CA MET A 221 -12.70 20.10 -1.57
C MET A 221 -13.67 21.29 -1.54
N THR A 222 -14.93 21.05 -1.92
CA THR A 222 -16.00 22.06 -1.93
C THR A 222 -17.16 21.70 -1.01
N GLU A 223 -17.32 20.42 -0.64
CA GLU A 223 -18.34 19.96 0.30
C GLU A 223 -17.83 18.77 1.09
N TRP A 224 -18.15 18.71 2.38
CA TRP A 224 -18.02 17.53 3.21
C TRP A 224 -19.26 17.36 4.09
N THR A 225 -20.09 16.41 3.77
CA THR A 225 -21.19 15.95 4.61
C THR A 225 -20.80 14.64 5.26
N VAL A 226 -20.37 14.69 6.52
CA VAL A 226 -19.84 13.54 7.27
C VAL A 226 -20.78 12.32 7.19
N GLY A 227 -20.22 11.17 6.83
CA GLY A 227 -20.96 9.92 6.66
C GLY A 227 -21.92 9.89 5.47
N GLN A 228 -21.83 10.83 4.54
CA GLN A 228 -22.63 10.87 3.32
C GLN A 228 -21.75 11.02 2.07
N GLN A 229 -21.03 12.16 1.95
CA GLN A 229 -20.20 12.43 0.78
C GLN A 229 -19.13 13.49 1.05
N ILE A 230 -18.07 13.43 0.25
CA ILE A 230 -17.13 14.53 0.03
C ILE A 230 -17.14 14.86 -1.47
N VAL A 231 -17.19 16.16 -1.80
CA VAL A 231 -17.16 16.65 -3.18
C VAL A 231 -15.90 17.46 -3.42
N PHE A 232 -15.18 17.09 -4.45
CA PHE A 232 -14.03 17.83 -4.96
C PHE A 232 -14.38 18.46 -6.29
N SER A 233 -14.04 19.75 -6.47
CA SER A 233 -14.22 20.51 -7.71
C SER A 233 -12.90 20.76 -8.40
N LYS A 234 -12.89 20.87 -9.72
CA LYS A 234 -11.70 21.17 -10.53
C LYS A 234 -11.01 22.44 -10.04
N ASN A 235 -9.71 22.36 -9.73
CA ASN A 235 -8.92 23.48 -9.24
C ASN A 235 -8.53 24.42 -10.39
N PRO A 236 -9.02 25.67 -10.40
CA PRO A 236 -8.73 26.63 -11.47
C PRO A 236 -7.30 27.16 -11.45
N TYR A 237 -6.56 26.94 -10.36
CA TYR A 237 -5.17 27.41 -10.16
C TYR A 237 -4.13 26.31 -10.35
N TYR A 238 -4.56 25.07 -10.60
CA TYR A 238 -3.66 23.93 -10.71
C TYR A 238 -2.63 24.07 -11.83
N LYS A 239 -1.36 23.77 -11.53
CA LYS A 239 -0.21 23.82 -12.43
C LYS A 239 0.81 22.70 -12.15
N GLY A 240 0.38 21.57 -11.67
CA GLY A 240 1.26 20.45 -11.35
C GLY A 240 1.62 19.55 -12.53
N GLY A 241 1.93 18.29 -12.23
CA GLY A 241 2.41 17.28 -13.18
C GLY A 241 1.32 16.69 -14.06
N TRP A 242 0.06 16.67 -13.60
CA TRP A 242 -1.05 16.15 -14.41
C TRP A 242 -1.39 17.08 -15.58
N ASP A 243 -1.65 16.51 -16.74
CA ASP A 243 -2.01 17.25 -17.96
C ASP A 243 -3.38 17.94 -17.80
N SER A 244 -3.36 19.24 -17.58
CA SER A 244 -4.57 20.03 -17.34
C SER A 244 -5.59 19.98 -18.49
N ASP A 245 -5.18 19.68 -19.73
CA ASP A 245 -6.07 19.56 -20.88
C ASP A 245 -6.88 18.26 -20.83
N LYS A 246 -6.40 17.24 -20.12
CA LYS A 246 -7.09 15.97 -19.89
C LYS A 246 -8.00 15.98 -18.67
N ILE A 247 -7.88 16.97 -17.78
CA ILE A 247 -8.74 17.13 -16.61
C ILE A 247 -10.06 17.76 -17.07
N VAL A 248 -11.03 16.95 -17.47
CA VAL A 248 -12.27 17.41 -18.11
C VAL A 248 -13.50 17.40 -17.20
N THR A 249 -13.47 16.65 -16.10
CA THR A 249 -14.56 16.54 -15.14
C THR A 249 -14.57 17.75 -14.20
N ASP A 250 -15.75 18.33 -13.96
CA ASP A 250 -15.90 19.49 -13.09
C ASP A 250 -15.90 19.10 -11.61
N THR A 251 -16.51 17.94 -11.27
CA THR A 251 -16.59 17.47 -9.88
C THR A 251 -16.39 15.96 -9.76
N ILE A 252 -15.71 15.56 -8.69
CA ILE A 252 -15.60 14.17 -8.23
C ILE A 252 -16.30 14.08 -6.88
N THR A 253 -17.25 13.16 -6.75
CA THR A 253 -17.99 12.91 -5.51
C THR A 253 -17.63 11.54 -4.96
N PHE A 254 -17.10 11.51 -3.73
CA PHE A 254 -16.90 10.29 -2.96
C PHE A 254 -18.10 10.06 -2.07
N LEU A 255 -18.86 8.97 -2.31
CA LEU A 255 -19.92 8.53 -1.42
C LEU A 255 -19.30 7.75 -0.26
N LEU A 256 -19.61 8.14 0.98
CA LEU A 256 -19.04 7.60 2.20
C LEU A 256 -19.98 6.51 2.75
N MET A 257 -19.85 5.28 2.25
CA MET A 257 -20.70 4.15 2.60
C MET A 257 -19.87 3.03 3.24
N GLU A 258 -20.27 2.57 4.43
CA GLU A 258 -19.69 1.41 5.12
C GLU A 258 -20.35 0.08 4.71
N ASP A 259 -21.65 0.12 4.41
CA ASP A 259 -22.44 -1.08 4.09
C ASP A 259 -22.28 -1.44 2.61
N SER A 260 -21.65 -2.58 2.33
CA SER A 260 -21.41 -3.06 0.96
C SER A 260 -22.69 -3.32 0.16
N THR A 261 -23.81 -3.71 0.84
CA THR A 261 -25.10 -3.90 0.18
C THR A 261 -25.70 -2.56 -0.26
N ALA A 262 -25.52 -1.51 0.56
CA ALA A 262 -25.91 -0.15 0.17
C ALA A 262 -25.06 0.35 -1.01
N ALA A 263 -23.74 0.14 -0.99
CA ALA A 263 -22.84 0.48 -2.09
C ALA A 263 -23.23 -0.24 -3.39
N TYR A 264 -23.48 -1.55 -3.31
CA TYR A 264 -23.94 -2.35 -4.45
C TYR A 264 -25.30 -1.88 -5.00
N THR A 265 -26.22 -1.50 -4.10
CA THR A 265 -27.50 -0.91 -4.50
C THR A 265 -27.31 0.44 -5.21
N ALA A 266 -26.42 1.29 -4.69
CA ALA A 266 -26.10 2.58 -5.33
C ALA A 266 -25.53 2.38 -6.74
N TYR A 267 -24.66 1.39 -6.92
CA TYR A 267 -24.09 1.03 -8.22
C TYR A 267 -25.16 0.51 -9.18
N THR A 268 -25.93 -0.50 -8.78
CA THR A 268 -26.94 -1.14 -9.65
C THR A 268 -28.10 -0.20 -10.02
N THR A 269 -28.32 0.87 -9.24
CA THR A 269 -29.28 1.94 -9.56
C THR A 269 -28.69 3.12 -10.30
N GLY A 270 -27.39 3.11 -10.61
CA GLY A 270 -26.70 4.16 -11.36
C GLY A 270 -26.42 5.44 -10.55
N GLN A 271 -26.42 5.36 -9.22
CA GLN A 271 -26.06 6.49 -8.35
C GLN A 271 -24.54 6.72 -8.29
N THR A 272 -23.76 5.66 -8.50
CA THR A 272 -22.30 5.71 -8.54
C THR A 272 -21.80 4.90 -9.72
N GLN A 273 -20.64 5.28 -10.26
CA GLN A 273 -20.01 4.64 -11.40
C GLN A 273 -18.92 3.64 -11.00
N LEU A 274 -18.49 3.68 -9.73
CA LEU A 274 -17.51 2.75 -9.19
C LEU A 274 -17.80 2.46 -7.73
N ILE A 275 -17.72 1.20 -7.32
CA ILE A 275 -17.74 0.79 -5.92
C ILE A 275 -16.60 -0.18 -5.64
N LYS A 276 -15.85 0.09 -4.56
CA LYS A 276 -14.83 -0.83 -4.03
C LYS A 276 -15.46 -1.94 -3.18
N ASP A 277 -16.43 -1.59 -2.34
CA ASP A 277 -17.02 -2.51 -1.37
C ASP A 277 -18.11 -3.36 -2.01
N VAL A 278 -17.69 -4.42 -2.71
CA VAL A 278 -18.61 -5.40 -3.35
C VAL A 278 -18.98 -6.47 -2.33
N PRO A 279 -20.29 -6.76 -2.11
CA PRO A 279 -20.70 -7.84 -1.21
C PRO A 279 -20.14 -9.21 -1.67
N THR A 280 -19.50 -9.93 -0.76
CA THR A 280 -18.84 -11.20 -1.09
C THR A 280 -19.80 -12.28 -1.58
N GLU A 281 -21.06 -12.23 -1.17
CA GLU A 281 -22.14 -13.11 -1.65
C GLU A 281 -22.56 -12.87 -3.09
N GLU A 282 -22.31 -11.68 -3.63
CA GLU A 282 -22.62 -11.35 -5.03
C GLU A 282 -21.49 -11.78 -6.00
N ILE A 283 -20.24 -11.88 -5.52
CA ILE A 283 -19.05 -12.17 -6.34
C ILE A 283 -19.22 -13.40 -7.26
N PRO A 284 -19.78 -14.54 -6.78
CA PRO A 284 -19.94 -15.72 -7.67
C PRO A 284 -20.89 -15.51 -8.85
N SER A 285 -21.73 -14.47 -8.81
CA SER A 285 -22.68 -14.14 -9.87
C SER A 285 -22.16 -13.08 -10.85
N LEU A 286 -21.05 -12.41 -10.52
CA LEU A 286 -20.50 -11.32 -11.31
C LEU A 286 -19.66 -11.84 -12.48
N THR A 287 -19.76 -11.17 -13.61
CA THR A 287 -18.91 -11.42 -14.77
C THR A 287 -17.69 -10.51 -14.69
N LYS A 288 -16.50 -11.10 -14.79
CA LYS A 288 -15.25 -10.36 -14.78
C LYS A 288 -15.15 -9.43 -16.00
N ALA A 289 -14.44 -8.32 -15.84
CA ALA A 289 -14.22 -7.33 -16.90
C ALA A 289 -13.49 -7.93 -18.12
N GLU A 290 -12.54 -8.83 -17.89
CA GLU A 290 -11.83 -9.58 -18.93
C GLU A 290 -12.75 -10.46 -19.81
N ASP A 291 -13.91 -10.86 -19.26
CA ASP A 291 -14.97 -11.62 -19.94
C ASP A 291 -16.10 -10.72 -20.46
N GLY A 292 -15.91 -9.41 -20.46
CA GLY A 292 -16.89 -8.42 -20.92
C GLY A 292 -17.93 -8.01 -19.86
N GLY A 293 -17.63 -8.24 -18.58
CA GLY A 293 -18.44 -7.76 -17.45
C GLY A 293 -17.93 -6.44 -16.86
N GLU A 294 -18.35 -6.13 -15.63
CA GLU A 294 -18.05 -4.90 -14.91
C GLU A 294 -17.26 -5.16 -13.61
N PHE A 295 -16.91 -6.42 -13.33
CA PHE A 295 -16.19 -6.82 -12.12
C PHE A 295 -14.70 -6.93 -12.41
N TYR A 296 -13.92 -6.09 -11.79
CA TYR A 296 -12.45 -6.02 -11.90
C TYR A 296 -11.80 -6.71 -10.71
N VAL A 297 -10.66 -7.35 -10.93
CA VAL A 297 -9.78 -7.93 -9.90
C VAL A 297 -8.35 -7.66 -10.33
N ASP A 298 -7.66 -6.77 -9.63
CA ASP A 298 -6.28 -6.40 -9.94
C ASP A 298 -5.35 -6.68 -8.74
N PRO A 299 -4.12 -7.14 -8.99
CA PRO A 299 -3.13 -7.31 -7.94
C PRO A 299 -2.78 -5.98 -7.27
N VAL A 300 -2.67 -6.00 -5.94
CA VAL A 300 -2.04 -4.92 -5.17
C VAL A 300 -0.77 -5.44 -4.49
N MET A 301 0.18 -4.56 -4.30
CA MET A 301 1.42 -4.89 -3.60
C MET A 301 1.13 -5.08 -2.12
N GLY A 302 0.95 -6.34 -1.71
CA GLY A 302 0.66 -6.66 -0.32
C GLY A 302 0.50 -8.14 -0.08
N THR A 303 0.76 -8.54 1.16
CA THR A 303 0.68 -9.92 1.59
C THR A 303 -0.20 -10.04 2.82
N TYR A 304 -1.24 -10.87 2.71
CA TYR A 304 -2.00 -11.36 3.84
C TYR A 304 -1.21 -12.48 4.50
N TYR A 305 -0.89 -12.33 5.76
CA TYR A 305 -0.15 -13.34 6.51
C TYR A 305 -0.73 -13.52 7.92
N LEU A 306 -0.34 -14.60 8.57
CA LEU A 306 -0.59 -14.78 9.99
C LEU A 306 0.70 -14.46 10.74
N THR A 307 0.58 -13.74 11.83
CA THR A 307 1.69 -13.44 12.74
C THR A 307 1.57 -14.30 14.00
N MET A 308 2.70 -14.71 14.51
CA MET A 308 2.82 -15.41 15.78
C MET A 308 3.63 -14.52 16.73
N ASN A 309 3.40 -14.61 18.02
CA ASN A 309 4.27 -13.95 18.98
C ASN A 309 5.51 -14.82 19.23
N ASP A 310 6.59 -14.55 18.51
CA ASP A 310 7.84 -15.34 18.54
C ASP A 310 8.54 -15.33 19.90
N SER A 311 8.15 -14.42 20.80
CA SER A 311 8.73 -14.28 22.15
C SER A 311 8.18 -15.25 23.20
N ILE A 312 7.06 -15.94 22.88
CA ILE A 312 6.39 -16.83 23.84
C ILE A 312 6.36 -18.30 23.38
N GLU A 313 6.29 -19.25 24.35
CA GLU A 313 6.05 -20.65 24.03
C GLU A 313 4.58 -20.86 23.56
N PRO A 314 4.34 -21.71 22.54
CA PRO A 314 5.32 -22.57 21.86
C PRO A 314 5.94 -21.93 20.60
N PHE A 315 5.64 -20.66 20.28
CA PHE A 315 6.03 -20.00 19.02
C PHE A 315 7.51 -19.58 18.98
N ASN A 316 8.23 -19.63 20.11
CA ASN A 316 9.67 -19.41 20.16
C ASN A 316 10.48 -20.58 19.54
N ASP A 317 9.85 -21.72 19.23
CA ASP A 317 10.46 -22.82 18.50
C ASP A 317 10.18 -22.71 17.00
N VAL A 318 11.23 -22.58 16.18
CA VAL A 318 11.13 -22.48 14.71
C VAL A 318 10.41 -23.68 14.09
N ASN A 319 10.56 -24.89 14.65
CA ASN A 319 9.88 -26.08 14.12
C ASN A 319 8.36 -26.03 14.38
N VAL A 320 7.92 -25.38 15.45
CA VAL A 320 6.49 -25.11 15.68
C VAL A 320 5.97 -24.15 14.62
N ARG A 321 6.65 -23.01 14.40
CA ARG A 321 6.26 -22.03 13.39
C ARG A 321 6.24 -22.63 11.99
N LYS A 322 7.27 -23.42 11.65
CA LYS A 322 7.35 -24.16 10.39
C LYS A 322 6.16 -25.12 10.22
N ALA A 323 5.84 -25.90 11.26
CA ALA A 323 4.72 -26.83 11.22
C ALA A 323 3.39 -26.12 10.94
N LEU A 324 3.14 -24.99 11.62
CA LEU A 324 1.92 -24.20 11.43
C LEU A 324 1.87 -23.58 10.03
N SER A 325 2.99 -23.08 9.51
CA SER A 325 3.08 -22.52 8.17
C SER A 325 2.81 -23.54 7.07
N LEU A 326 3.39 -24.72 7.17
CA LEU A 326 3.32 -25.75 6.13
C LEU A 326 2.02 -26.58 6.17
N ALA A 327 1.23 -26.49 7.24
CA ALA A 327 -0.01 -27.25 7.39
C ALA A 327 -1.17 -26.69 6.55
N ILE A 328 -1.13 -25.44 6.12
CA ILE A 328 -2.25 -24.79 5.41
C ILE A 328 -2.18 -24.97 3.89
N ASP A 329 -3.34 -25.19 3.28
CA ASP A 329 -3.50 -25.27 1.82
C ASP A 329 -3.82 -23.87 1.27
N ARG A 330 -2.80 -23.21 0.71
CA ARG A 330 -2.89 -21.84 0.20
C ARG A 330 -3.75 -21.73 -1.05
N ASP A 331 -3.69 -22.75 -1.92
CA ASP A 331 -4.54 -22.81 -3.11
C ASP A 331 -6.01 -22.94 -2.76
N TYR A 332 -6.34 -23.80 -1.79
CA TYR A 332 -7.72 -23.91 -1.29
C TYR A 332 -8.20 -22.60 -0.66
N ILE A 333 -7.34 -21.94 0.15
CA ILE A 333 -7.67 -20.65 0.78
C ILE A 333 -7.97 -19.61 -0.29
N ALA A 334 -7.05 -19.38 -1.24
CA ALA A 334 -7.20 -18.34 -2.24
C ALA A 334 -8.34 -18.63 -3.24
N ASN A 335 -8.37 -19.82 -3.81
CA ASN A 335 -9.26 -20.14 -4.92
C ASN A 335 -10.68 -20.55 -4.48
N THR A 336 -10.82 -21.16 -3.29
CA THR A 336 -12.11 -21.68 -2.82
C THR A 336 -12.69 -20.81 -1.71
N LEU A 337 -11.93 -20.55 -0.65
CA LEU A 337 -12.42 -19.82 0.51
C LEU A 337 -12.55 -18.33 0.19
N MET A 338 -11.54 -17.74 -0.47
CA MET A 338 -11.53 -16.34 -0.90
C MET A 338 -12.06 -16.14 -2.34
N GLN A 339 -12.65 -17.18 -2.93
CA GLN A 339 -13.38 -17.15 -4.21
C GLN A 339 -12.55 -16.63 -5.40
N GLY A 340 -11.21 -16.76 -5.37
CA GLY A 340 -10.33 -16.29 -6.43
C GLY A 340 -10.18 -14.77 -6.50
N THR A 341 -10.53 -14.06 -5.41
CA THR A 341 -10.26 -12.63 -5.26
C THR A 341 -8.86 -12.34 -4.72
N TYR A 342 -8.13 -13.36 -4.27
CA TYR A 342 -6.76 -13.29 -3.80
C TYR A 342 -5.92 -14.36 -4.52
N SER A 343 -4.60 -14.21 -4.50
CA SER A 343 -3.67 -15.19 -5.06
C SER A 343 -2.90 -15.93 -3.96
N PRO A 344 -2.59 -17.23 -4.08
CA PRO A 344 -1.88 -17.96 -3.03
C PRO A 344 -0.47 -17.41 -2.82
N ALA A 345 -0.03 -17.24 -1.57
CA ALA A 345 1.27 -16.69 -1.23
C ALA A 345 2.23 -17.76 -0.68
N TYR A 346 3.34 -17.95 -1.39
CA TYR A 346 4.42 -18.88 -1.02
C TYR A 346 5.72 -18.17 -0.61
N LYS A 347 5.76 -16.84 -0.73
CA LYS A 347 6.88 -15.95 -0.40
C LYS A 347 6.38 -14.77 0.40
N LEU A 348 7.28 -14.05 1.05
CA LEU A 348 6.91 -12.85 1.80
C LEU A 348 6.54 -11.70 0.87
N THR A 349 7.44 -11.40 -0.08
CA THR A 349 7.23 -10.33 -1.06
C THR A 349 6.47 -10.86 -2.27
N GLY A 350 5.31 -10.26 -2.53
CA GLY A 350 4.39 -10.64 -3.60
C GLY A 350 4.65 -9.93 -4.94
N PRO A 351 3.70 -10.06 -5.89
CA PRO A 351 3.79 -9.43 -7.20
C PRO A 351 3.77 -7.90 -7.11
N GLY A 352 4.30 -7.24 -8.14
CA GLY A 352 4.32 -5.77 -8.29
C GLY A 352 5.60 -5.10 -7.80
N ILE A 353 6.39 -5.74 -6.93
CA ILE A 353 7.67 -5.21 -6.46
C ILE A 353 8.74 -5.48 -7.52
N THR A 354 9.51 -4.44 -7.87
CA THR A 354 10.58 -4.50 -8.87
C THR A 354 11.95 -4.64 -8.22
N ASP A 355 12.81 -5.47 -8.83
CA ASP A 355 14.21 -5.67 -8.46
C ASP A 355 15.13 -4.56 -9.03
N ALA A 356 16.43 -4.64 -8.72
CA ALA A 356 17.45 -3.70 -9.17
C ALA A 356 17.48 -3.52 -10.70
N ASP A 357 17.28 -4.61 -11.44
CA ASP A 357 17.31 -4.66 -12.90
C ASP A 357 15.95 -4.40 -13.57
N GLY A 358 14.90 -4.11 -12.77
CA GLY A 358 13.54 -3.89 -13.25
C GLY A 358 12.70 -5.15 -13.45
N SER A 359 13.26 -6.35 -13.21
CA SER A 359 12.49 -7.60 -13.17
C SER A 359 11.62 -7.69 -11.91
N ALA A 360 10.70 -8.66 -11.86
CA ALA A 360 9.93 -8.90 -10.65
C ALA A 360 10.85 -9.43 -9.52
N TYR A 361 10.82 -8.77 -8.36
CA TYR A 361 11.62 -9.15 -7.19
C TYR A 361 11.35 -10.60 -6.76
N MET A 362 10.07 -10.98 -6.72
CA MET A 362 9.66 -12.32 -6.29
C MET A 362 10.23 -13.45 -7.16
N ASP A 363 10.61 -13.20 -8.42
CA ASP A 363 11.18 -14.21 -9.31
C ASP A 363 12.59 -14.66 -8.88
N LYS A 364 13.29 -13.79 -8.14
CA LYS A 364 14.62 -14.06 -7.59
C LYS A 364 14.60 -14.55 -6.14
N SER A 365 13.49 -14.36 -5.41
CA SER A 365 13.32 -14.87 -4.05
C SER A 365 13.17 -16.39 -4.05
N SER A 366 13.74 -17.06 -3.06
CA SER A 366 13.68 -18.52 -2.92
C SER A 366 12.24 -19.02 -2.70
N SER A 367 11.94 -20.18 -3.26
CA SER A 367 10.68 -20.92 -3.03
C SER A 367 10.87 -22.20 -2.21
N GLU A 368 12.06 -22.43 -1.64
CA GLU A 368 12.35 -23.70 -0.95
C GLU A 368 11.71 -23.82 0.44
N TRP A 369 11.30 -22.68 1.06
CA TRP A 369 10.73 -22.65 2.40
C TRP A 369 9.31 -23.20 2.46
N ILE A 370 8.49 -22.94 1.43
CA ILE A 370 7.09 -23.36 1.36
C ILE A 370 6.85 -24.05 0.02
N PRO A 371 6.82 -25.40 -0.02
CA PRO A 371 6.50 -26.15 -1.25
C PRO A 371 5.09 -25.83 -1.76
N GLU A 372 4.95 -25.64 -3.07
CA GLU A 372 3.64 -25.48 -3.72
C GLU A 372 2.80 -26.77 -3.67
N ASP A 373 3.46 -27.96 -3.70
CA ASP A 373 2.77 -29.23 -3.52
C ASP A 373 2.32 -29.41 -2.07
N TYR A 374 1.02 -29.26 -1.84
CA TYR A 374 0.44 -29.29 -0.49
C TYR A 374 0.67 -30.61 0.24
N GLU A 375 0.67 -31.78 -0.45
CA GLU A 375 0.95 -33.06 0.22
C GLU A 375 2.38 -33.16 0.72
N THR A 376 3.32 -32.59 -0.02
CA THR A 376 4.72 -32.44 0.43
C THR A 376 4.80 -31.49 1.64
N ALA A 377 4.18 -30.31 1.56
CA ALA A 377 4.16 -29.34 2.64
C ALA A 377 3.55 -29.93 3.93
N LYS A 378 2.44 -30.64 3.80
CA LYS A 378 1.75 -31.31 4.93
C LYS A 378 2.63 -32.37 5.60
N THR A 379 3.40 -33.15 4.81
CA THR A 379 4.34 -34.12 5.34
C THR A 379 5.44 -33.44 6.14
N MET A 380 6.05 -32.37 5.58
CA MET A 380 7.07 -31.59 6.26
C MET A 380 6.54 -30.89 7.53
N ALA A 381 5.27 -30.46 7.53
CA ALA A 381 4.62 -29.88 8.71
C ALA A 381 4.54 -30.87 9.87
N GLN A 382 4.15 -32.13 9.58
CA GLN A 382 4.06 -33.20 10.58
C GLN A 382 5.45 -33.59 11.13
N GLU A 383 6.46 -33.64 10.26
CA GLU A 383 7.85 -33.88 10.65
C GLU A 383 8.37 -32.77 11.55
N ALA A 384 8.17 -31.49 11.18
CA ALA A 384 8.60 -30.35 11.98
C ALA A 384 7.95 -30.34 13.37
N LEU A 385 6.64 -30.62 13.47
CA LEU A 385 5.96 -30.68 14.76
C LEU A 385 6.49 -31.83 15.64
N ALA A 386 6.84 -32.95 15.02
CA ALA A 386 7.45 -34.07 15.72
C ALA A 386 8.87 -33.74 16.22
N GLU A 387 9.66 -32.99 15.42
CA GLU A 387 10.99 -32.49 15.82
C GLU A 387 10.91 -31.49 16.99
N ALA A 388 9.85 -30.66 17.03
CA ALA A 388 9.54 -29.78 18.16
C ALA A 388 9.11 -30.55 19.43
N GLY A 389 8.97 -31.89 19.36
CA GLY A 389 8.61 -32.73 20.51
C GLY A 389 7.13 -33.04 20.65
N TYR A 390 6.30 -32.71 19.65
CA TYR A 390 4.85 -32.88 19.68
C TYR A 390 4.33 -33.80 18.55
N PRO A 391 4.79 -35.05 18.43
CA PRO A 391 4.38 -35.94 17.34
C PRO A 391 2.86 -36.14 17.34
N ASN A 392 2.20 -35.89 16.19
CA ASN A 392 0.74 -35.90 16.03
C ASN A 392 -0.01 -34.94 16.99
N GLY A 393 0.64 -33.87 17.46
CA GLY A 393 0.07 -32.89 18.40
C GLY A 393 -0.01 -33.38 19.85
N GLU A 394 0.61 -34.52 20.18
CA GLU A 394 0.57 -35.05 21.55
C GLU A 394 1.29 -34.11 22.53
N GLY A 395 0.54 -33.58 23.51
CA GLY A 395 1.08 -32.65 24.51
C GLY A 395 1.19 -31.20 24.06
N PHE A 396 0.84 -30.89 22.81
CA PHE A 396 0.80 -29.49 22.33
C PHE A 396 -0.30 -28.70 23.06
N PRO A 397 -0.04 -27.46 23.51
CA PRO A 397 -1.07 -26.64 24.15
C PRO A 397 -2.19 -26.26 23.17
N THR A 398 -3.37 -25.93 23.69
CA THR A 398 -4.36 -25.21 22.89
C THR A 398 -3.85 -23.80 22.67
N ILE A 399 -3.85 -23.33 21.42
CA ILE A 399 -3.44 -21.97 21.05
C ILE A 399 -4.62 -21.13 20.62
N THR A 400 -4.53 -19.82 20.81
CA THR A 400 -5.56 -18.85 20.43
C THR A 400 -5.17 -18.15 19.12
N TYR A 401 -6.11 -18.11 18.17
CA TYR A 401 -6.02 -17.31 16.97
C TYR A 401 -6.96 -16.12 17.06
N SER A 402 -6.41 -14.92 17.10
CA SER A 402 -7.15 -13.67 17.18
C SER A 402 -7.33 -13.05 15.78
N THR A 403 -8.54 -12.62 15.48
CA THR A 403 -8.90 -11.96 14.21
C THR A 403 -10.02 -10.95 14.42
N ASN A 404 -10.22 -10.05 13.45
CA ASN A 404 -11.38 -9.17 13.40
C ASN A 404 -12.50 -9.78 12.54
N ASP A 405 -13.73 -9.31 12.74
CA ASP A 405 -14.92 -9.79 12.01
C ASP A 405 -15.12 -8.95 10.74
N ALA A 406 -14.37 -9.27 9.69
CA ALA A 406 -14.49 -8.60 8.40
C ALA A 406 -14.15 -9.57 7.25
N GLY A 407 -14.83 -9.45 6.12
CA GLY A 407 -14.55 -10.19 4.90
C GLY A 407 -14.39 -11.70 5.13
N TYR A 408 -13.29 -12.26 4.63
CA TYR A 408 -13.00 -13.70 4.72
C TYR A 408 -12.33 -14.14 6.05
N HIS A 409 -12.07 -13.22 6.99
CA HIS A 409 -11.25 -13.53 8.18
C HIS A 409 -11.85 -14.61 9.06
N LYS A 410 -13.18 -14.59 9.27
CA LYS A 410 -13.88 -15.59 10.05
C LYS A 410 -13.85 -16.97 9.38
N ALA A 411 -14.09 -17.00 8.07
CA ALA A 411 -14.03 -18.26 7.31
C ALA A 411 -12.62 -18.84 7.32
N LEU A 412 -11.59 -18.00 7.23
CA LEU A 412 -10.20 -18.43 7.38
C LEU A 412 -9.92 -18.97 8.80
N ALA A 413 -10.41 -18.32 9.85
CA ALA A 413 -10.25 -18.80 11.22
C ALA A 413 -10.86 -20.19 11.43
N GLU A 414 -12.08 -20.41 10.92
CA GLU A 414 -12.75 -21.72 10.97
C GLU A 414 -11.98 -22.78 10.16
N TYR A 415 -11.44 -22.41 9.00
CA TYR A 415 -10.58 -23.29 8.21
C TYR A 415 -9.30 -23.65 8.97
N LEU A 416 -8.60 -22.68 9.54
CA LEU A 416 -7.37 -22.91 10.31
C LEU A 416 -7.61 -23.86 11.50
N GLN A 417 -8.71 -23.66 12.23
CA GLN A 417 -9.09 -24.53 13.34
C GLN A 417 -9.27 -25.99 12.89
N GLN A 418 -9.96 -26.20 11.77
CA GLN A 418 -10.16 -27.54 11.23
C GLN A 418 -8.86 -28.11 10.68
N CYS A 419 -8.13 -27.34 9.88
CA CYS A 419 -6.89 -27.75 9.21
C CYS A 419 -5.81 -28.18 10.22
N TYR A 420 -5.54 -27.38 11.25
CA TYR A 420 -4.55 -27.70 12.27
C TYR A 420 -4.97 -28.93 13.11
N LYS A 421 -6.28 -29.12 13.30
CA LYS A 421 -6.78 -30.33 13.96
C LYS A 421 -6.57 -31.57 13.11
N GLU A 422 -6.85 -31.51 11.82
CA GLU A 422 -6.74 -32.65 10.90
C GLU A 422 -5.30 -32.99 10.54
N VAL A 423 -4.47 -31.98 10.27
CA VAL A 423 -3.10 -32.17 9.78
C VAL A 423 -2.11 -32.40 10.92
N LEU A 424 -2.20 -31.64 11.99
CA LEU A 424 -1.23 -31.60 13.08
C LEU A 424 -1.74 -32.22 14.40
N GLY A 425 -3.06 -32.43 14.55
CA GLY A 425 -3.69 -32.92 15.77
C GLY A 425 -3.82 -31.88 16.88
N ILE A 426 -3.51 -30.59 16.62
CA ILE A 426 -3.54 -29.51 17.60
C ILE A 426 -4.92 -28.85 17.67
N ASN A 427 -5.20 -28.17 18.79
CA ASN A 427 -6.44 -27.43 18.99
C ASN A 427 -6.17 -25.91 18.87
N LEU A 428 -7.02 -25.24 18.09
CA LEU A 428 -7.03 -23.78 17.93
C LEU A 428 -8.33 -23.24 18.51
N GLU A 429 -8.29 -22.23 19.39
CA GLU A 429 -9.41 -21.42 19.80
C GLU A 429 -9.46 -20.14 18.97
N ILE A 430 -10.67 -19.71 18.57
CA ILE A 430 -10.88 -18.52 17.76
C ILE A 430 -11.33 -17.39 18.66
N GLU A 431 -10.63 -16.26 18.61
CA GLU A 431 -11.01 -15.03 19.28
C GLU A 431 -11.32 -13.95 18.24
N ILE A 432 -12.54 -13.39 18.31
CA ILE A 432 -12.94 -12.26 17.45
C ILE A 432 -12.81 -10.97 18.25
N VAL A 433 -11.99 -10.06 17.77
CA VAL A 433 -11.69 -8.77 18.41
C VAL A 433 -12.16 -7.65 17.47
N GLU A 434 -12.78 -6.61 18.04
CA GLU A 434 -13.19 -5.43 17.30
C GLU A 434 -11.94 -4.68 16.78
N TRP A 435 -12.01 -4.13 15.56
CA TRP A 435 -10.84 -3.61 14.81
C TRP A 435 -10.02 -2.55 15.57
N SER A 436 -10.69 -1.60 16.22
CA SER A 436 -10.01 -0.52 16.97
C SER A 436 -9.22 -1.02 18.18
N SER A 437 -9.59 -2.20 18.72
CA SER A 437 -8.88 -2.89 19.80
C SER A 437 -7.87 -3.91 19.28
N PHE A 438 -8.12 -4.49 18.11
CA PHE A 438 -7.32 -5.56 17.53
C PHE A 438 -5.89 -5.10 17.15
N THR A 439 -5.76 -3.96 16.50
CA THR A 439 -4.46 -3.43 16.08
C THR A 439 -3.57 -3.04 17.27
N PRO A 440 -4.04 -2.29 18.28
CA PRO A 440 -3.25 -2.03 19.48
C PRO A 440 -2.85 -3.29 20.25
N MET A 441 -3.75 -4.26 20.39
CA MET A 441 -3.49 -5.55 21.03
C MET A 441 -2.32 -6.28 20.33
N ARG A 442 -2.36 -6.34 19.01
CA ARG A 442 -1.35 -7.00 18.19
C ARG A 442 0.01 -6.30 18.30
N ARG A 443 0.06 -4.96 18.20
CA ARG A 443 1.29 -4.16 18.38
C ARG A 443 1.90 -4.31 19.77
N ALA A 444 1.07 -4.48 20.79
CA ALA A 444 1.54 -4.72 22.17
C ALA A 444 2.07 -6.15 22.39
N GLY A 445 1.87 -7.08 21.45
CA GLY A 445 2.20 -8.49 21.63
C GLY A 445 1.25 -9.24 22.58
N ASP A 446 0.07 -8.69 22.86
CA ASP A 446 -0.92 -9.29 23.76
C ASP A 446 -1.78 -10.34 23.05
N TYR A 447 -1.15 -11.26 22.31
CA TYR A 447 -1.80 -12.33 21.56
C TYR A 447 -0.83 -13.52 21.39
N GLU A 448 -1.36 -14.67 20.98
CA GLU A 448 -0.57 -15.88 20.67
C GLU A 448 -0.32 -16.00 19.16
N MET A 449 -1.37 -16.07 18.36
CA MET A 449 -1.35 -16.09 16.91
C MET A 449 -2.47 -15.16 16.41
N ALA A 450 -2.22 -14.38 15.39
CA ALA A 450 -3.21 -13.41 14.90
C ALA A 450 -3.19 -13.26 13.36
N ARG A 451 -4.32 -12.80 12.84
CA ARG A 451 -4.39 -12.27 11.48
C ARG A 451 -3.51 -11.04 11.36
N ASN A 452 -2.78 -10.95 10.25
CA ASN A 452 -2.02 -9.78 9.89
C ASN A 452 -2.00 -9.59 8.37
N GLY A 453 -1.36 -8.56 7.90
CA GLY A 453 -1.11 -8.28 6.50
C GLY A 453 -0.51 -6.89 6.35
N TRP A 454 0.21 -6.70 5.27
CA TRP A 454 0.82 -5.42 4.93
C TRP A 454 0.65 -5.12 3.45
N SER A 455 0.24 -3.91 3.15
CA SER A 455 0.30 -3.34 1.81
C SER A 455 1.54 -2.46 1.72
N PHE A 456 2.30 -2.60 0.64
CA PHE A 456 3.54 -1.83 0.49
C PHE A 456 3.21 -0.35 0.29
N ASP A 457 3.90 0.50 1.00
CA ASP A 457 3.73 1.96 0.91
C ASP A 457 4.44 2.54 -0.32
N TYR A 458 5.46 1.84 -0.80
CA TYR A 458 6.25 2.19 -1.99
C TYR A 458 6.85 0.93 -2.62
N ASN A 459 7.18 1.01 -3.92
CA ASN A 459 7.70 -0.12 -4.69
C ASN A 459 9.17 -0.42 -4.35
N ASP A 460 9.38 -0.96 -3.16
CA ASP A 460 10.68 -1.43 -2.70
C ASP A 460 10.48 -2.51 -1.61
N PRO A 461 11.27 -3.62 -1.61
CA PRO A 461 11.10 -4.69 -0.64
C PRO A 461 11.26 -4.24 0.82
N SER A 462 12.00 -3.16 1.08
CA SER A 462 12.19 -2.62 2.44
C SER A 462 10.86 -2.22 3.11
N SER A 463 9.83 -1.81 2.36
CA SER A 463 8.50 -1.52 2.90
C SER A 463 7.89 -2.69 3.69
N MET A 464 8.19 -3.93 3.31
CA MET A 464 7.75 -5.13 4.03
C MET A 464 8.81 -5.62 5.02
N LEU A 465 10.09 -5.63 4.63
CA LEU A 465 11.15 -6.24 5.42
C LEU A 465 11.44 -5.44 6.71
N GLU A 466 11.32 -4.12 6.70
CA GLU A 466 11.52 -3.28 7.89
C GLU A 466 10.57 -3.63 9.03
N LEU A 467 9.40 -4.24 8.75
CA LEU A 467 8.45 -4.68 9.78
C LEU A 467 9.05 -5.74 10.72
N PHE A 468 10.05 -6.48 10.26
CA PHE A 468 10.69 -7.57 11.03
C PHE A 468 11.95 -7.12 11.76
N MET A 469 12.37 -5.85 11.64
CA MET A 469 13.50 -5.33 12.39
C MET A 469 13.22 -5.30 13.89
N THR A 470 14.21 -5.68 14.69
CA THR A 470 14.09 -5.63 16.15
C THR A 470 13.76 -4.22 16.64
N GLY A 471 12.63 -4.09 17.34
CA GLY A 471 12.18 -2.82 17.91
C GLY A 471 11.42 -1.90 16.94
N ASN A 472 11.16 -2.33 15.70
CA ASN A 472 10.26 -1.61 14.81
C ASN A 472 8.84 -1.60 15.40
N ALA A 473 8.16 -0.46 15.36
CA ALA A 473 6.83 -0.26 15.96
C ALA A 473 5.74 -1.14 15.32
N ASN A 474 5.96 -1.61 14.10
CA ASN A 474 5.05 -2.50 13.36
C ASN A 474 5.52 -3.97 13.39
N ASN A 475 6.54 -4.30 14.18
CA ASN A 475 6.98 -5.68 14.39
C ASN A 475 6.02 -6.42 15.33
N ASP A 476 4.83 -6.67 14.84
CA ASP A 476 3.75 -7.30 15.61
C ASP A 476 4.16 -8.71 16.12
N GLY A 477 4.95 -9.46 15.34
CA GLY A 477 5.46 -10.80 15.70
C GLY A 477 6.46 -10.81 16.83
N GLN A 478 6.94 -9.67 17.31
CA GLN A 478 8.01 -9.54 18.29
C GLN A 478 9.28 -10.29 17.86
N TYR A 479 9.48 -10.42 16.54
CA TYR A 479 10.62 -11.05 15.93
C TYR A 479 11.92 -10.31 16.26
N SER A 480 12.98 -11.04 16.54
CA SER A 480 14.29 -10.47 16.81
C SER A 480 15.39 -11.43 16.35
N ASN A 481 16.10 -11.03 15.30
CA ASN A 481 17.22 -11.78 14.76
C ASN A 481 18.36 -10.81 14.41
N PRO A 482 19.50 -10.84 15.13
CA PRO A 482 20.62 -9.92 14.87
C PRO A 482 21.26 -10.07 13.48
N GLU A 483 21.13 -11.24 12.83
CA GLU A 483 21.63 -11.46 11.47
C GLU A 483 20.74 -10.76 10.45
N PHE A 484 19.43 -10.85 10.64
CA PHE A 484 18.45 -10.11 9.86
C PHE A 484 18.65 -8.59 10.01
N ASP A 485 18.73 -8.09 11.26
CA ASP A 485 18.95 -6.66 11.53
C ASP A 485 20.23 -6.16 10.87
N ALA A 486 21.33 -6.93 10.95
CA ALA A 486 22.59 -6.57 10.30
C ALA A 486 22.46 -6.55 8.77
N MET A 487 21.67 -7.47 8.18
CA MET A 487 21.45 -7.50 6.75
C MET A 487 20.64 -6.29 6.31
N MET A 488 19.59 -5.91 7.04
CA MET A 488 18.82 -4.70 6.78
C MET A 488 19.68 -3.42 6.90
N GLU A 489 20.55 -3.33 7.90
CA GLU A 489 21.52 -2.22 7.98
C GLU A 489 22.47 -2.17 6.78
N ASN A 490 22.87 -3.30 6.21
CA ASN A 490 23.69 -3.35 5.00
C ASN A 490 22.96 -2.92 3.73
N THR A 491 21.63 -2.70 3.76
CA THR A 491 20.88 -2.14 2.64
C THR A 491 21.03 -0.63 2.50
N LYS A 492 21.59 0.07 3.49
CA LYS A 492 21.77 1.53 3.52
C LYS A 492 23.00 1.95 2.71
N ILE A 493 23.06 1.56 1.44
CA ILE A 493 24.17 1.77 0.51
C ILE A 493 23.68 2.29 -0.84
N ALA A 494 24.56 3.01 -1.57
CA ALA A 494 24.24 3.60 -2.87
C ALA A 494 24.26 2.59 -4.04
N ASP A 495 24.97 1.46 -3.88
CA ASP A 495 25.04 0.41 -4.89
C ASP A 495 23.70 -0.35 -4.91
N LYS A 496 22.88 -0.09 -5.92
CA LYS A 496 21.53 -0.64 -6.05
C LYS A 496 21.53 -2.17 -6.17
N GLU A 497 22.45 -2.74 -6.95
CA GLU A 497 22.52 -4.18 -7.14
C GLU A 497 22.89 -4.88 -5.82
N GLN A 498 23.93 -4.42 -5.15
CA GLN A 498 24.35 -4.97 -3.85
C GLN A 498 23.27 -4.79 -2.77
N ARG A 499 22.55 -3.67 -2.81
CA ARG A 499 21.43 -3.43 -1.90
C ARG A 499 20.33 -4.48 -2.06
N PHE A 500 19.94 -4.79 -3.29
CA PHE A 500 18.92 -5.80 -3.57
C PHE A 500 19.40 -7.22 -3.23
N GLU A 501 20.68 -7.56 -3.42
CA GLU A 501 21.25 -8.81 -2.91
C GLU A 501 21.11 -8.92 -1.37
N ASN A 502 21.31 -7.81 -0.65
CA ASN A 502 21.13 -7.78 0.81
C ASN A 502 19.64 -7.91 1.20
N LEU A 503 18.71 -7.32 0.43
CA LEU A 503 17.25 -7.46 0.66
C LEU A 503 16.80 -8.91 0.43
N HIS A 504 17.26 -9.56 -0.63
CA HIS A 504 16.99 -10.99 -0.83
C HIS A 504 17.53 -11.84 0.31
N ALA A 505 18.75 -11.56 0.77
CA ALA A 505 19.32 -12.29 1.90
C ALA A 505 18.55 -12.05 3.21
N ALA A 506 18.03 -10.84 3.43
CA ALA A 506 17.16 -10.54 4.56
C ALA A 506 15.84 -11.32 4.49
N GLU A 507 15.18 -11.35 3.31
CA GLU A 507 13.94 -12.12 3.11
C GLU A 507 14.17 -13.62 3.38
N GLU A 508 15.29 -14.18 2.91
CA GLU A 508 15.67 -15.57 3.18
C GLU A 508 15.75 -15.88 4.68
N ILE A 509 16.29 -14.97 5.48
CA ILE A 509 16.40 -15.16 6.93
C ILE A 509 15.00 -15.20 7.57
N VAL A 510 14.13 -14.25 7.25
CA VAL A 510 12.75 -14.20 7.79
C VAL A 510 11.95 -15.45 7.39
N MET A 511 12.08 -15.86 6.13
CA MET A 511 11.39 -17.04 5.61
C MET A 511 11.92 -18.34 6.23
N ALA A 512 13.24 -18.45 6.45
CA ALA A 512 13.87 -19.59 7.13
C ALA A 512 13.42 -19.72 8.59
N ASP A 513 13.22 -18.59 9.26
CA ASP A 513 12.77 -18.53 10.65
C ASP A 513 11.24 -18.71 10.80
N TYR A 514 10.49 -18.74 9.70
CA TYR A 514 9.02 -18.85 9.72
C TYR A 514 8.36 -17.91 10.72
N SER A 515 8.87 -16.70 10.89
CA SER A 515 8.34 -15.71 11.84
C SER A 515 6.97 -15.18 11.44
N MET A 516 6.55 -15.46 10.23
CA MET A 516 5.23 -15.19 9.70
C MET A 516 4.76 -16.32 8.77
N ILE A 517 3.47 -16.43 8.55
CA ILE A 517 2.87 -17.41 7.66
C ILE A 517 2.24 -16.68 6.47
N PRO A 518 2.87 -16.62 5.30
CA PRO A 518 2.22 -16.07 4.10
C PRO A 518 0.99 -16.92 3.76
N VAL A 519 -0.12 -16.28 3.49
CA VAL A 519 -1.40 -16.95 3.17
C VAL A 519 -1.82 -16.65 1.74
N ALA A 520 -1.94 -15.36 1.42
CA ALA A 520 -2.40 -14.91 0.11
C ALA A 520 -1.81 -13.54 -0.23
N TYR A 521 -1.58 -13.28 -1.51
CA TYR A 521 -1.29 -11.94 -1.98
C TYR A 521 -2.59 -11.17 -2.18
N TYR A 522 -2.59 -9.91 -1.80
CA TYR A 522 -3.75 -9.06 -1.94
C TYR A 522 -4.06 -8.77 -3.41
N ASN A 523 -5.36 -8.75 -3.72
CA ASN A 523 -5.90 -8.09 -4.89
C ASN A 523 -7.00 -7.13 -4.41
N ASP A 524 -7.16 -6.00 -5.08
CA ASP A 524 -8.39 -5.24 -5.00
C ASP A 524 -9.40 -5.79 -6.01
N PHE A 525 -10.67 -5.70 -5.65
CA PHE A 525 -11.77 -6.05 -6.53
C PHE A 525 -12.89 -5.02 -6.41
N TRP A 526 -13.44 -4.63 -7.55
CA TRP A 526 -14.45 -3.56 -7.61
C TRP A 526 -15.41 -3.76 -8.78
N LEU A 527 -16.52 -3.03 -8.73
CA LEU A 527 -17.41 -2.86 -9.86
C LEU A 527 -17.21 -1.46 -10.46
N GLN A 528 -17.08 -1.40 -11.77
CA GLN A 528 -16.95 -0.15 -12.52
C GLN A 528 -17.85 -0.16 -13.74
N SER A 529 -18.68 0.90 -13.87
CA SER A 529 -19.51 1.13 -15.05
C SER A 529 -18.65 1.29 -16.30
N PRO A 530 -19.03 0.68 -17.43
CA PRO A 530 -18.33 0.87 -18.69
C PRO A 530 -18.37 2.32 -19.20
N ASP A 531 -19.27 3.16 -18.68
CA ASP A 531 -19.31 4.58 -19.00
C ASP A 531 -18.24 5.41 -18.27
N LEU A 532 -17.63 4.88 -17.19
CA LEU A 532 -16.55 5.55 -16.47
C LEU A 532 -15.22 5.30 -17.20
N GLN A 533 -14.64 6.35 -17.74
CA GLN A 533 -13.42 6.34 -18.51
C GLN A 533 -12.33 7.21 -17.87
N GLY A 534 -11.06 7.00 -18.27
CA GLY A 534 -9.93 7.84 -17.85
C GLY A 534 -9.51 7.62 -16.39
N THR A 535 -9.94 6.52 -15.77
CA THR A 535 -9.50 6.09 -14.44
C THR A 535 -8.49 4.97 -14.57
N TRP A 536 -7.64 4.80 -13.57
CA TRP A 536 -6.81 3.62 -13.41
C TRP A 536 -6.60 3.30 -11.92
N HIS A 537 -6.43 2.02 -11.64
CA HIS A 537 -6.16 1.50 -10.31
C HIS A 537 -4.65 1.23 -10.16
N SER A 538 -4.07 1.69 -9.05
CA SER A 538 -2.65 1.49 -8.80
C SER A 538 -2.39 0.24 -7.95
N PRO A 539 -1.19 -0.36 -8.06
CA PRO A 539 -0.81 -1.46 -7.19
C PRO A 539 -0.73 -1.11 -5.69
N TYR A 540 -0.85 0.18 -5.35
CA TYR A 540 -0.96 0.65 -3.95
C TYR A 540 -2.40 0.67 -3.42
N GLY A 541 -3.39 0.29 -4.23
CA GLY A 541 -4.80 0.30 -3.86
C GLY A 541 -5.47 1.67 -4.03
N TYR A 542 -4.93 2.55 -4.87
CA TYR A 542 -5.50 3.86 -5.16
C TYR A 542 -6.15 3.91 -6.53
N TRP A 543 -7.31 4.56 -6.62
CA TRP A 543 -7.98 4.90 -7.87
C TRP A 543 -7.63 6.33 -8.27
N TYR A 544 -6.89 6.49 -9.35
CA TYR A 544 -6.56 7.79 -9.91
C TYR A 544 -7.72 8.29 -10.77
N LEU A 545 -8.31 9.41 -10.35
CA LEU A 545 -9.53 9.98 -10.93
C LEU A 545 -9.27 11.32 -11.64
N GLN A 546 -8.01 11.74 -11.75
CA GLN A 546 -7.64 13.05 -12.31
C GLN A 546 -8.14 13.23 -13.74
N TYR A 547 -8.15 12.17 -14.53
CA TYR A 547 -8.63 12.15 -15.90
C TYR A 547 -10.00 11.48 -16.07
N ALA A 548 -10.68 11.17 -14.97
CA ALA A 548 -11.98 10.50 -15.00
C ALA A 548 -13.04 11.32 -15.72
N TYR A 549 -13.85 10.65 -16.54
CA TYR A 549 -15.03 11.26 -17.18
C TYR A 549 -16.10 10.21 -17.47
N ILE A 550 -17.34 10.66 -17.64
CA ILE A 550 -18.45 9.81 -18.09
C ILE A 550 -18.63 10.00 -19.60
N GLY A 551 -18.55 8.92 -20.34
CA GLY A 551 -18.68 8.92 -21.80
C GLY A 551 -18.76 7.50 -22.35
N GLU A 552 -19.13 7.36 -23.61
CA GLU A 552 -19.04 6.08 -24.28
C GLU A 552 -17.54 5.68 -24.41
N PRO A 553 -17.19 4.39 -24.28
CA PRO A 553 -15.85 3.93 -24.56
C PRO A 553 -15.43 4.40 -25.96
N ALA A 554 -14.20 4.89 -26.11
CA ALA A 554 -13.70 5.30 -27.41
C ALA A 554 -13.85 4.11 -28.36
N GLU A 555 -14.54 4.29 -29.52
CA GLU A 555 -14.60 3.24 -30.54
C GLU A 555 -13.14 2.85 -30.87
N ASP A 556 -12.83 1.56 -30.75
CA ASP A 556 -11.53 1.00 -31.08
C ASP A 556 -11.20 1.28 -32.57
N THR A 557 -10.56 2.42 -32.82
CA THR A 557 -10.10 2.83 -34.13
C THR A 557 -8.81 2.12 -34.56
N GLY A 558 -8.45 1.02 -33.88
CA GLY A 558 -7.37 0.13 -34.30
C GLY A 558 -5.96 0.75 -34.26
N ALA A 559 -5.72 1.72 -33.36
CA ALA A 559 -4.41 2.26 -33.07
C ALA A 559 -4.14 2.14 -31.57
N ASP A 560 -3.37 1.12 -31.22
CA ASP A 560 -2.64 0.88 -29.97
C ASP A 560 -3.35 1.26 -28.65
N SER A 561 -4.30 0.45 -28.22
CA SER A 561 -4.54 0.22 -26.80
C SER A 561 -3.75 -1.04 -26.41
N ALA A 562 -2.56 -0.89 -25.89
CA ALA A 562 -1.84 -1.96 -25.23
C ALA A 562 -2.57 -2.25 -23.92
N SER A 563 -3.49 -3.22 -23.95
CA SER A 563 -3.92 -3.91 -22.74
C SER A 563 -2.67 -4.57 -22.15
N VAL A 564 -2.27 -4.16 -20.96
CA VAL A 564 -1.16 -4.77 -20.23
C VAL A 564 -1.65 -6.09 -19.65
N THR A 565 -1.72 -7.11 -20.50
CA THR A 565 -1.57 -8.49 -20.06
C THR A 565 -0.07 -8.68 -19.88
N SER A 566 0.35 -9.02 -18.67
CA SER A 566 1.73 -9.40 -18.36
C SER A 566 2.11 -10.62 -19.20
N THR A 567 2.76 -10.40 -20.33
CA THR A 567 3.50 -11.43 -21.04
C THR A 567 4.97 -11.03 -21.02
N ALA A 568 5.77 -11.93 -20.46
CA ALA A 568 7.21 -11.88 -20.49
C ALA A 568 7.72 -11.48 -21.88
N ALA A 569 8.47 -10.38 -21.97
CA ALA A 569 9.08 -9.93 -23.21
C ALA A 569 10.32 -10.78 -23.49
N GLU A 570 10.23 -11.65 -24.49
CA GLU A 570 11.42 -12.15 -25.17
C GLU A 570 12.12 -11.00 -25.91
N SER A 571 13.32 -10.67 -25.47
CA SER A 571 14.19 -9.71 -26.17
C SER A 571 14.78 -10.38 -27.41
N THR A 572 14.29 -10.04 -28.59
CA THR A 572 15.00 -10.29 -29.85
C THR A 572 15.89 -9.09 -30.17
N ALA A 573 17.20 -9.30 -30.06
CA ALA A 573 18.20 -8.36 -30.56
C ALA A 573 18.11 -8.24 -32.08
N SER A 574 18.00 -7.01 -32.57
CA SER A 574 18.11 -6.65 -33.99
C SER A 574 19.58 -6.45 -34.33
N GLU A 575 20.11 -7.35 -35.16
CA GLU A 575 21.38 -7.19 -35.86
C GLU A 575 21.31 -6.05 -36.89
N ALA A 576 22.26 -5.14 -36.82
CA ALA A 576 22.64 -4.32 -37.97
C ALA A 576 24.06 -4.69 -38.39
N ALA A 577 24.15 -5.21 -39.59
CA ALA A 577 25.36 -5.66 -40.24
C ALA A 577 26.29 -4.49 -40.64
N SER A 578 27.58 -4.66 -40.45
CA SER A 578 28.59 -4.21 -41.44
C SER A 578 29.83 -5.09 -41.35
N SER A 579 30.21 -5.51 -42.53
CA SER A 579 31.23 -6.48 -42.93
C SER A 579 32.68 -6.02 -42.65
N GLU A 580 33.55 -6.93 -42.46
CA GLU A 580 34.73 -7.40 -43.17
C GLU A 580 35.88 -7.84 -42.25
N ALA A 581 36.19 -9.02 -42.44
CA ALA A 581 37.40 -9.72 -42.87
C ALA A 581 38.38 -10.23 -41.80
N ALA A 582 38.45 -11.52 -41.84
CA ALA A 582 39.60 -12.41 -42.04
C ALA A 582 40.50 -12.81 -40.87
N GLU A 583 40.48 -14.11 -40.72
CA GLU A 583 41.59 -15.10 -40.55
C GLU A 583 42.39 -15.10 -39.24
N SER A 584 42.23 -16.14 -38.55
CA SER A 584 42.91 -17.43 -38.50
C SER A 584 43.69 -17.66 -37.21
N VAL A 585 43.57 -18.81 -36.74
CA VAL A 585 44.44 -19.91 -36.33
C VAL A 585 44.23 -20.40 -34.91
N ALA A 586 43.92 -21.66 -34.91
CA ALA A 586 43.81 -22.60 -33.78
C ALA A 586 45.12 -22.78 -32.99
N SER A 587 45.02 -23.22 -31.79
CA SER A 587 45.51 -24.49 -31.30
C SER A 587 45.63 -24.53 -29.78
N GLU A 588 45.09 -25.56 -29.24
CA GLU A 588 45.58 -26.59 -28.35
C GLU A 588 46.00 -26.13 -26.92
N ALA A 589 45.24 -26.58 -25.97
CA ALA A 589 45.31 -27.87 -25.27
C ALA A 589 46.31 -27.95 -24.10
N ALA A 590 45.72 -28.39 -23.04
CA ALA A 590 46.27 -29.34 -22.06
C ALA A 590 46.88 -28.84 -20.74
N SER A 591 46.17 -29.30 -19.73
CA SER A 591 46.65 -30.06 -18.55
C SER A 591 47.50 -29.36 -17.49
N SER A 592 47.16 -29.46 -16.29
CA SER A 592 47.21 -30.48 -15.26
C SER A 592 47.56 -29.88 -13.91
N GLU A 593 46.81 -30.32 -12.94
CA GLU A 593 47.19 -30.92 -11.66
C GLU A 593 48.05 -30.13 -10.65
N ALA A 594 47.40 -30.00 -9.50
CA ALA A 594 47.83 -30.53 -8.17
C ALA A 594 48.91 -29.81 -7.36
N ALA A 595 48.55 -29.52 -6.17
CA ALA A 595 49.10 -29.94 -4.88
C ALA A 595 48.80 -28.86 -3.83
N GLU A 596 47.97 -29.18 -2.86
CA GLU A 596 48.21 -29.70 -1.50
C GLU A 596 49.19 -28.90 -0.62
N SER A 597 48.58 -28.51 0.52
CA SER A 597 49.08 -28.63 1.92
C SER A 597 50.11 -27.65 2.46
N ALA A 598 49.74 -27.09 3.59
CA ALA A 598 50.32 -27.13 4.94
C ALA A 598 49.66 -26.06 5.82
N VAL A 599 48.87 -26.38 6.80
CA VAL A 599 49.00 -26.80 8.18
C VAL A 599 50.23 -26.21 8.94
N SER A 600 49.91 -25.46 10.00
CA SER A 600 50.46 -25.42 11.34
C SER A 600 50.29 -24.03 11.95
N ALA A 601 49.42 -23.75 12.92
CA ALA A 601 49.50 -24.05 14.35
C ALA A 601 50.67 -23.37 15.08
N VAL A 602 50.36 -22.60 16.10
CA VAL A 602 50.96 -22.40 17.43
C VAL A 602 50.20 -21.23 18.08
N SER A 603 49.28 -21.40 19.03
CA SER A 603 49.38 -21.74 20.43
C SER A 603 49.75 -20.56 21.34
N GLU A 604 48.77 -20.28 22.22
CA GLU A 604 48.89 -20.03 23.67
C GLU A 604 49.82 -18.93 24.20
N THR A 605 49.26 -18.08 25.03
CA THR A 605 49.36 -17.99 26.50
C THR A 605 48.58 -16.77 26.95
N ALA A 606 47.59 -16.85 27.75
CA ALA A 606 47.46 -17.14 29.18
C ALA A 606 47.70 -15.94 30.11
N SER A 607 46.65 -15.78 30.92
CA SER A 607 46.54 -15.40 32.34
C SER A 607 46.61 -13.92 32.69
N SER A 608 45.57 -13.49 33.31
CA SER A 608 45.09 -13.42 34.70
C SER A 608 45.45 -12.09 35.36
N GLU A 609 44.53 -11.50 36.01
CA GLU A 609 44.11 -11.33 37.39
C GLU A 609 43.17 -10.12 37.49
N ALA A 610 41.99 -10.20 37.93
CA ALA A 610 41.46 -10.38 39.26
C ALA A 610 41.49 -9.12 40.14
N ALA A 611 40.31 -8.89 40.70
CA ALA A 611 39.93 -8.26 41.96
C ALA A 611 39.29 -6.87 41.78
N ALA A 612 37.98 -6.73 41.96
CA ALA A 612 37.20 -6.69 43.22
C ALA A 612 37.32 -5.38 43.99
N SER A 613 36.19 -4.68 44.09
CA SER A 613 35.55 -4.13 45.29
C SER A 613 34.47 -3.18 44.85
N ASP A 614 33.24 -3.43 45.10
CA ASP A 614 32.47 -3.39 46.34
C ASP A 614 31.92 -2.00 46.68
N SER A 615 30.61 -2.01 46.86
CA SER A 615 29.72 -1.26 47.75
C SER A 615 29.19 0.08 47.29
N ALA A 616 27.91 0.07 47.07
CA ALA A 616 26.82 0.42 47.99
C ALA A 616 26.35 1.87 47.92
N SER A 617 25.10 1.98 47.67
CA SER A 617 23.99 2.45 48.49
C SER A 617 23.39 3.78 48.15
N ALA A 618 22.11 3.67 47.80
CA ALA A 618 20.94 4.43 48.23
C ALA A 618 20.92 5.97 48.13
N ALA A 619 20.02 6.48 47.29
CA ALA A 619 18.87 7.27 47.73
C ALA A 619 17.88 7.32 46.55
#